data_47aa52c32b1ee0e37a027727bc581138
#
_entry.id   47aa52c32b1ee0e37a027727bc581138
#
_cell.length_a   1.000
_cell.length_b   1.000
_cell.length_c   1.000
_cell.angle_alpha   90.00
_cell.angle_beta   90.00
_cell.angle_gamma   90.00
#
_symmetry.space_group_name_H-M   'P 1'
#
loop_
_entity.id
_entity.type
_entity.pdbx_description
1 polymer ?
#
loop_
_entity_poly.entity_id
_entity_poly.type
_entity_poly.pdbx_seq_one_letter_code
_entity_poly.pdbx_strand_id
1 'polypeptide(L)'
;MNNNSQKLYLFGDSICFGQLVNAHKTWAVNLSLELNKLYNFPEHFVIQNAGVNGNTTRQALLRMHYDVISHRPNFLMIQFGMNDCNYWADDNSLPRVSPKSFKANLEEMVDRGLSSGVKHFFLNTNHPSLKGKVLHDPGISYDQSNSEYNQYVRDAHQDLKSDSKPVTLIDMEKIFNSHIASLNKTSVAELLLDDGIHLSEEGHNVYIKYLIPIVISKIQEFLKS
;
A
#
# COMPACT_ATOMS: atom_id res chain seq x y z
N MET A 1 7.81 -28.09 3.78
CA MET A 1 7.49 -26.80 4.40
C MET A 1 6.37 -27.05 5.39
N ASN A 2 6.55 -26.68 6.66
CA ASN A 2 5.53 -26.89 7.67
C ASN A 2 4.26 -26.13 7.28
N ASN A 3 3.12 -26.84 7.25
CA ASN A 3 1.81 -26.31 6.81
C ASN A 3 1.22 -25.21 7.72
N ASN A 4 1.95 -24.73 8.72
CA ASN A 4 1.48 -23.78 9.74
C ASN A 4 2.09 -22.37 9.64
N SER A 5 2.88 -22.06 8.60
CA SER A 5 3.44 -20.72 8.47
C SER A 5 2.36 -19.70 8.05
N GLN A 6 2.22 -18.62 8.83
CA GLN A 6 1.39 -17.49 8.43
C GLN A 6 2.10 -16.68 7.34
N LYS A 7 1.35 -16.19 6.37
CA LYS A 7 1.89 -15.46 5.22
C LYS A 7 1.21 -14.10 5.09
N LEU A 8 2.00 -13.05 5.08
CA LEU A 8 1.56 -11.70 4.71
C LEU A 8 2.19 -11.34 3.35
N TYR A 9 1.36 -11.06 2.37
CA TYR A 9 1.80 -10.56 1.08
C TYR A 9 1.58 -9.06 1.00
N LEU A 10 2.62 -8.34 0.57
CA LEU A 10 2.58 -6.90 0.30
C LEU A 10 2.42 -6.74 -1.21
N PHE A 11 1.25 -6.33 -1.66
CA PHE A 11 0.89 -6.23 -3.06
C PHE A 11 0.72 -4.76 -3.45
N GLY A 12 1.64 -4.26 -4.27
CA GLY A 12 1.70 -2.83 -4.52
C GLY A 12 2.57 -2.45 -5.73
N ASP A 13 2.88 -1.17 -5.77
CA ASP A 13 3.70 -0.52 -6.79
C ASP A 13 5.14 -0.24 -6.29
N SER A 14 5.77 0.84 -6.78
CA SER A 14 7.13 1.24 -6.41
C SER A 14 7.28 1.66 -4.94
N ILE A 15 6.23 2.14 -4.30
CA ILE A 15 6.23 2.50 -2.88
C ILE A 15 6.32 1.23 -2.02
N CYS A 16 5.58 0.21 -2.40
CA CYS A 16 5.66 -1.11 -1.78
C CYS A 16 7.01 -1.78 -2.05
N PHE A 17 7.52 -1.70 -3.29
CA PHE A 17 8.83 -2.22 -3.67
C PHE A 17 9.96 -1.56 -2.89
N GLY A 18 9.86 -0.24 -2.59
CA GLY A 18 10.91 0.56 -1.98
C GLY A 18 11.94 1.05 -3.01
N GLN A 19 11.43 1.56 -4.16
CA GLN A 19 12.27 1.99 -5.27
C GLN A 19 13.29 3.05 -4.84
N LEU A 20 14.54 2.92 -5.34
CA LEU A 20 15.67 3.83 -5.14
C LEU A 20 16.23 3.90 -3.71
N VAL A 21 15.78 3.04 -2.81
CA VAL A 21 16.31 2.91 -1.45
C VAL A 21 16.88 1.51 -1.27
N ASN A 22 17.98 1.39 -0.52
CA ASN A 22 18.57 0.09 -0.19
C ASN A 22 17.53 -0.82 0.48
N ALA A 23 17.44 -2.08 0.04
CA ALA A 23 16.40 -3.01 0.48
C ALA A 23 16.25 -3.09 2.02
N HIS A 24 17.37 -3.13 2.76
CA HIS A 24 17.36 -3.19 4.23
C HIS A 24 16.86 -1.91 4.92
N LYS A 25 16.67 -0.82 4.18
CA LYS A 25 16.13 0.45 4.65
C LYS A 25 14.64 0.62 4.33
N THR A 26 14.08 -0.26 3.49
CA THR A 26 12.68 -0.15 3.08
C THR A 26 11.72 -0.56 4.19
N TRP A 27 10.53 0.05 4.22
CA TRP A 27 9.49 -0.28 5.19
C TRP A 27 9.06 -1.75 5.10
N ALA A 28 9.05 -2.33 3.90
CA ALA A 28 8.63 -3.71 3.67
C ALA A 28 9.58 -4.73 4.33
N VAL A 29 10.90 -4.52 4.20
CA VAL A 29 11.91 -5.36 4.86
C VAL A 29 11.87 -5.16 6.38
N ASN A 30 11.77 -3.91 6.85
CA ASN A 30 11.71 -3.62 8.28
C ASN A 30 10.43 -4.19 8.93
N LEU A 31 9.28 -4.18 8.24
CA LEU A 31 8.08 -4.88 8.71
C LEU A 31 8.34 -6.38 8.91
N SER A 32 9.04 -7.02 7.96
CA SER A 32 9.42 -8.43 8.09
C SER A 32 10.29 -8.68 9.32
N LEU A 33 11.29 -7.84 9.54
CA LEU A 33 12.19 -7.97 10.69
C LEU A 33 11.43 -7.79 12.02
N GLU A 34 10.57 -6.81 12.13
CA GLU A 34 9.82 -6.53 13.36
C GLU A 34 8.78 -7.63 13.67
N LEU A 35 8.04 -8.10 12.67
CA LEU A 35 7.10 -9.19 12.88
C LEU A 35 7.81 -10.48 13.30
N ASN A 36 8.96 -10.81 12.71
CA ASN A 36 9.73 -11.99 13.10
C ASN A 36 10.33 -11.88 14.50
N LYS A 37 10.72 -10.68 14.99
CA LYS A 37 11.16 -10.47 16.38
C LYS A 37 10.06 -10.74 17.41
N LEU A 38 8.83 -10.29 17.10
CA LEU A 38 7.70 -10.37 18.03
C LEU A 38 7.19 -11.78 18.24
N TYR A 39 7.26 -12.57 17.20
CA TYR A 39 6.64 -13.89 17.25
C TYR A 39 7.63 -15.01 17.54
N ASN A 40 8.83 -14.82 18.03
CA ASN A 40 9.77 -15.88 18.45
C ASN A 40 9.59 -17.23 17.72
N PHE A 41 8.95 -17.17 16.55
CA PHE A 41 8.58 -18.31 15.71
C PHE A 41 9.65 -18.43 14.62
N PRO A 42 10.71 -19.20 14.83
CA PRO A 42 11.82 -19.28 13.86
C PRO A 42 11.40 -19.80 12.49
N GLU A 43 10.16 -20.21 12.31
CA GLU A 43 9.73 -20.90 11.09
C GLU A 43 8.39 -20.39 10.49
N HIS A 44 7.72 -19.33 11.03
CA HIS A 44 6.28 -19.31 10.88
C HIS A 44 5.63 -18.02 10.36
N PHE A 45 6.36 -16.93 10.16
CA PHE A 45 5.78 -15.75 9.53
C PHE A 45 6.57 -15.34 8.27
N VAL A 46 6.00 -15.65 7.11
CA VAL A 46 6.58 -15.28 5.81
C VAL A 46 5.98 -13.97 5.36
N ILE A 47 6.82 -12.96 5.12
CA ILE A 47 6.42 -11.73 4.49
C ILE A 47 7.03 -11.69 3.10
N GLN A 48 6.17 -11.59 2.10
CA GLN A 48 6.57 -11.54 0.71
C GLN A 48 6.21 -10.18 0.11
N ASN A 49 7.22 -9.48 -0.42
CA ASN A 49 7.00 -8.24 -1.16
C ASN A 49 6.73 -8.58 -2.63
N ALA A 50 5.52 -8.31 -3.09
CA ALA A 50 5.05 -8.43 -4.47
C ALA A 50 4.82 -7.03 -5.11
N GLY A 51 5.56 -6.01 -4.67
CA GLY A 51 5.58 -4.69 -5.28
C GLY A 51 6.26 -4.71 -6.65
N VAL A 52 5.69 -4.03 -7.64
CA VAL A 52 6.27 -3.86 -8.97
C VAL A 52 6.23 -2.41 -9.39
N ASN A 53 7.40 -1.86 -9.68
CA ASN A 53 7.55 -0.44 -10.04
C ASN A 53 6.65 -0.06 -11.22
N GLY A 54 5.97 1.08 -11.11
CA GLY A 54 5.14 1.62 -12.18
C GLY A 54 3.77 0.93 -12.35
N ASN A 55 3.46 -0.11 -11.57
CA ASN A 55 2.20 -0.83 -11.71
C ASN A 55 1.00 0.01 -11.28
N THR A 56 -0.05 -0.08 -12.09
CA THR A 56 -1.41 0.34 -11.76
C THR A 56 -2.22 -0.83 -11.22
N THR A 57 -3.37 -0.54 -10.62
CA THR A 57 -4.32 -1.58 -10.17
C THR A 57 -4.76 -2.50 -11.31
N ARG A 58 -4.88 -1.98 -12.53
CA ARG A 58 -5.21 -2.79 -13.73
C ARG A 58 -4.15 -3.84 -14.02
N GLN A 59 -2.86 -3.44 -14.00
CA GLN A 59 -1.74 -4.35 -14.19
C GLN A 59 -1.60 -5.33 -13.02
N ALA A 60 -1.88 -4.86 -11.80
CA ALA A 60 -1.89 -5.69 -10.61
C ALA A 60 -2.89 -6.85 -10.71
N LEU A 61 -4.12 -6.61 -11.15
CA LEU A 61 -5.13 -7.67 -11.36
C LEU A 61 -4.66 -8.74 -12.34
N LEU A 62 -3.93 -8.37 -13.40
CA LEU A 62 -3.41 -9.34 -14.37
C LEU A 62 -2.39 -10.30 -13.77
N ARG A 63 -1.57 -9.85 -12.81
CA ARG A 63 -0.53 -10.66 -12.17
C ARG A 63 -0.93 -11.24 -10.82
N MET A 64 -2.06 -10.82 -10.24
CA MET A 64 -2.48 -11.18 -8.88
C MET A 64 -2.53 -12.69 -8.65
N HIS A 65 -2.98 -13.45 -9.64
CA HIS A 65 -3.04 -14.92 -9.52
C HIS A 65 -1.67 -15.52 -9.24
N TYR A 66 -0.66 -15.15 -10.03
CA TYR A 66 0.69 -15.73 -9.93
C TYR A 66 1.46 -15.19 -8.74
N ASP A 67 1.36 -13.89 -8.47
CA ASP A 67 2.20 -13.23 -7.48
C ASP A 67 1.64 -13.32 -6.05
N VAL A 68 0.34 -13.59 -5.90
CA VAL A 68 -0.34 -13.57 -4.60
C VAL A 68 -1.19 -14.80 -4.39
N ILE A 69 -2.22 -15.03 -5.23
CA ILE A 69 -3.28 -16.01 -4.97
C ILE A 69 -2.73 -17.45 -4.92
N SER A 70 -1.86 -17.83 -5.86
CA SER A 70 -1.25 -19.16 -5.94
C SER A 70 -0.45 -19.54 -4.68
N HIS A 71 0.00 -18.56 -3.91
CA HIS A 71 0.77 -18.75 -2.67
C HIS A 71 -0.09 -18.87 -1.42
N ARG A 72 -1.41 -18.64 -1.54
CA ARG A 72 -2.40 -18.75 -0.46
C ARG A 72 -1.99 -17.97 0.79
N PRO A 73 -1.86 -16.64 0.73
CA PRO A 73 -1.54 -15.84 1.91
C PRO A 73 -2.69 -15.83 2.91
N ASN A 74 -2.35 -15.68 4.20
CA ASN A 74 -3.34 -15.48 5.26
C ASN A 74 -3.75 -14.00 5.34
N PHE A 75 -2.79 -13.10 5.06
CA PHE A 75 -2.96 -11.66 5.11
C PHE A 75 -2.50 -11.04 3.80
N LEU A 76 -3.22 -10.02 3.33
CA LEU A 76 -2.87 -9.29 2.12
C LEU A 76 -2.92 -7.78 2.39
N MET A 77 -1.80 -7.12 2.16
CA MET A 77 -1.71 -5.66 2.16
C MET A 77 -1.73 -5.16 0.72
N ILE A 78 -2.61 -4.22 0.41
CA ILE A 78 -2.82 -3.66 -0.92
C ILE A 78 -2.46 -2.17 -0.88
N GLN A 79 -1.48 -1.76 -1.69
CA GLN A 79 -1.00 -0.38 -1.78
C GLN A 79 -0.77 0.00 -3.24
N PHE A 80 -1.70 0.75 -3.82
CA PHE A 80 -1.67 1.29 -5.18
C PHE A 80 -2.27 2.68 -5.21
N GLY A 81 -2.15 3.36 -6.35
CA GLY A 81 -2.79 4.64 -6.62
C GLY A 81 -1.85 5.69 -7.19
N MET A 82 -0.57 5.70 -6.79
CA MET A 82 0.44 6.64 -7.30
C MET A 82 0.57 6.60 -8.82
N ASN A 83 0.43 5.43 -9.42
CA ASN A 83 0.48 5.28 -10.86
C ASN A 83 -0.89 5.43 -11.52
N ASP A 84 -1.95 5.00 -10.84
CA ASP A 84 -3.33 5.07 -11.34
C ASP A 84 -3.78 6.51 -11.52
N CYS A 85 -3.43 7.38 -10.59
CA CYS A 85 -3.79 8.80 -10.57
C CYS A 85 -3.00 9.66 -11.56
N ASN A 86 -1.92 9.12 -12.15
CA ASN A 86 -1.07 9.85 -13.09
C ASN A 86 -1.72 9.86 -14.50
N TYR A 87 -1.28 10.79 -15.33
CA TYR A 87 -1.79 11.02 -16.70
C TYR A 87 -0.70 10.77 -17.71
N TRP A 88 -1.07 10.24 -18.88
CA TRP A 88 -0.17 10.11 -20.02
C TRP A 88 -0.46 11.16 -21.08
N ALA A 89 0.59 11.52 -21.84
CA ALA A 89 0.51 12.52 -22.89
C ALA A 89 -0.59 12.26 -23.91
N ASP A 90 -0.72 10.99 -24.26
CA ASP A 90 -1.52 10.57 -25.41
C ASP A 90 -2.96 10.20 -25.03
N ASP A 91 -3.31 10.27 -23.73
CA ASP A 91 -4.63 9.86 -23.21
C ASP A 91 -5.60 11.04 -23.05
N ASN A 92 -5.37 12.17 -23.73
CA ASN A 92 -6.27 13.33 -23.74
C ASN A 92 -6.74 13.77 -22.35
N SER A 93 -5.82 13.89 -21.40
CA SER A 93 -6.09 14.29 -20.01
C SER A 93 -6.93 13.29 -19.22
N LEU A 94 -6.89 12.01 -19.54
CA LEU A 94 -7.46 10.94 -18.73
C LEU A 94 -6.39 10.31 -17.82
N PRO A 95 -6.72 9.95 -16.57
CA PRO A 95 -5.80 9.23 -15.70
C PRO A 95 -5.56 7.81 -16.24
N ARG A 96 -4.40 7.23 -15.92
CA ARG A 96 -4.01 5.88 -16.37
C ARG A 96 -5.04 4.81 -15.99
N VAL A 97 -5.72 4.99 -14.87
CA VAL A 97 -6.88 4.19 -14.46
C VAL A 97 -7.95 5.17 -13.97
N SER A 98 -9.13 5.12 -14.56
CA SER A 98 -10.21 6.02 -14.13
C SER A 98 -10.59 5.78 -12.66
N PRO A 99 -11.05 6.82 -11.92
CA PRO A 99 -11.46 6.70 -10.51
C PRO A 99 -12.40 5.53 -10.24
N LYS A 100 -13.42 5.38 -11.07
CA LYS A 100 -14.40 4.28 -10.97
C LYS A 100 -13.75 2.90 -11.13
N SER A 101 -12.85 2.76 -12.12
CA SER A 101 -12.13 1.51 -12.33
C SER A 101 -11.12 1.25 -11.21
N PHE A 102 -10.46 2.29 -10.68
CA PHE A 102 -9.52 2.16 -9.57
C PHE A 102 -10.20 1.57 -8.33
N LYS A 103 -11.33 2.17 -7.92
CA LYS A 103 -12.12 1.67 -6.78
C LYS A 103 -12.58 0.22 -7.01
N ALA A 104 -13.17 -0.07 -8.18
CA ALA A 104 -13.63 -1.42 -8.52
C ALA A 104 -12.48 -2.44 -8.54
N ASN A 105 -11.29 -2.06 -9.00
CA ASN A 105 -10.11 -2.92 -8.99
C ASN A 105 -9.67 -3.28 -7.56
N LEU A 106 -9.72 -2.34 -6.62
CA LEU A 106 -9.40 -2.61 -5.20
C LEU A 106 -10.41 -3.59 -4.59
N GLU A 107 -11.68 -3.39 -4.85
CA GLU A 107 -12.77 -4.28 -4.39
C GLU A 107 -12.59 -5.69 -4.98
N GLU A 108 -12.31 -5.79 -6.27
CA GLU A 108 -12.04 -7.07 -6.94
C GLU A 108 -10.81 -7.80 -6.36
N MET A 109 -9.74 -7.07 -6.02
CA MET A 109 -8.56 -7.68 -5.36
C MET A 109 -8.94 -8.30 -4.01
N VAL A 110 -9.79 -7.65 -3.23
CA VAL A 110 -10.28 -8.18 -1.96
C VAL A 110 -11.15 -9.42 -2.20
N ASP A 111 -12.05 -9.38 -3.15
CA ASP A 111 -12.94 -10.51 -3.47
C ASP A 111 -12.18 -11.75 -3.95
N ARG A 112 -11.19 -11.55 -4.83
CA ARG A 112 -10.30 -12.64 -5.28
C ARG A 112 -9.49 -13.22 -4.11
N GLY A 113 -8.97 -12.35 -3.24
CA GLY A 113 -8.24 -12.76 -2.04
C GLY A 113 -9.11 -13.57 -1.08
N LEU A 114 -10.33 -13.10 -0.78
CA LEU A 114 -11.31 -13.85 0.04
C LEU A 114 -11.60 -15.21 -0.53
N SER A 115 -11.89 -15.30 -1.83
CA SER A 115 -12.16 -16.55 -2.52
C SER A 115 -10.98 -17.53 -2.46
N SER A 116 -9.75 -17.04 -2.31
CA SER A 116 -8.53 -17.85 -2.18
C SER A 116 -8.16 -18.21 -0.74
N GLY A 117 -8.90 -17.69 0.25
CA GLY A 117 -8.70 -18.00 1.66
C GLY A 117 -7.91 -16.97 2.46
N VAL A 118 -7.65 -15.76 1.91
CA VAL A 118 -7.11 -14.63 2.69
C VAL A 118 -8.08 -14.30 3.83
N LYS A 119 -7.54 -14.14 5.03
CA LYS A 119 -8.31 -13.95 6.25
C LYS A 119 -8.48 -12.48 6.64
N HIS A 120 -7.54 -11.64 6.27
CA HIS A 120 -7.61 -10.20 6.54
C HIS A 120 -6.84 -9.39 5.52
N PHE A 121 -7.36 -8.18 5.23
CA PHE A 121 -6.79 -7.25 4.26
C PHE A 121 -6.41 -5.93 4.92
N PHE A 122 -5.30 -5.36 4.46
CA PHE A 122 -4.91 -3.99 4.76
C PHE A 122 -4.96 -3.18 3.47
N LEU A 123 -5.77 -2.12 3.45
CA LEU A 123 -5.82 -1.16 2.35
C LEU A 123 -5.06 0.09 2.76
N ASN A 124 -4.00 0.44 2.04
CA ASN A 124 -3.18 1.60 2.33
C ASN A 124 -3.52 2.74 1.38
N THR A 125 -3.76 3.95 1.92
CA THR A 125 -3.67 5.16 1.11
C THR A 125 -2.21 5.48 0.82
N ASN A 126 -1.95 6.31 -0.16
CA ASN A 126 -0.62 6.82 -0.46
C ASN A 126 -0.28 8.01 0.45
N HIS A 127 1.01 8.22 0.70
CA HIS A 127 1.53 9.42 1.35
C HIS A 127 1.40 10.64 0.43
N PRO A 128 1.49 11.89 0.96
CA PRO A 128 1.52 13.10 0.14
C PRO A 128 2.75 13.13 -0.78
N SER A 129 2.65 13.81 -1.91
CA SER A 129 3.75 14.03 -2.84
C SER A 129 4.11 15.51 -2.96
N LEU A 130 5.29 15.81 -3.50
CA LEU A 130 5.72 17.17 -3.84
C LEU A 130 5.67 17.44 -5.35
N LYS A 131 5.20 16.48 -6.13
CA LYS A 131 5.13 16.66 -7.56
C LYS A 131 3.98 17.59 -7.93
N GLY A 132 4.32 18.83 -8.26
CA GLY A 132 3.34 19.90 -8.49
C GLY A 132 2.58 19.80 -9.81
N LYS A 133 3.10 19.06 -10.80
CA LYS A 133 2.43 18.91 -12.10
C LYS A 133 2.25 17.45 -12.44
N VAL A 134 1.05 17.10 -12.91
CA VAL A 134 0.88 15.90 -13.72
C VAL A 134 1.54 16.11 -15.08
N LEU A 135 2.10 15.05 -15.63
CA LEU A 135 2.51 15.03 -17.01
C LEU A 135 1.25 15.18 -17.86
N HIS A 136 1.01 16.25 -18.57
CA HIS A 136 -0.16 16.51 -19.43
C HIS A 136 -1.42 16.91 -18.67
N ASP A 137 -1.29 17.98 -18.05
CA ASP A 137 -2.15 18.75 -17.19
C ASP A 137 -3.64 18.81 -17.60
N PRO A 138 -4.54 18.20 -16.82
CA PRO A 138 -5.97 18.51 -16.86
C PRO A 138 -6.36 19.66 -15.91
N GLY A 139 -5.41 20.48 -15.40
CA GLY A 139 -5.66 21.58 -14.47
C GLY A 139 -5.54 21.23 -12.99
N ILE A 140 -5.10 20.01 -12.65
CA ILE A 140 -4.82 19.59 -11.25
C ILE A 140 -3.35 19.23 -11.06
N SER A 141 -2.83 19.35 -9.84
CA SER A 141 -1.49 18.86 -9.52
C SER A 141 -1.50 17.34 -9.35
N TYR A 142 -0.31 16.72 -9.44
CA TYR A 142 -0.17 15.30 -9.15
C TYR A 142 -0.60 14.96 -7.71
N ASP A 143 -0.23 15.82 -6.75
CA ASP A 143 -0.60 15.62 -5.36
C ASP A 143 -2.11 15.72 -5.13
N GLN A 144 -2.79 16.65 -5.80
CA GLN A 144 -4.26 16.72 -5.77
C GLN A 144 -4.89 15.44 -6.33
N SER A 145 -4.40 14.96 -7.48
CA SER A 145 -4.88 13.71 -8.06
C SER A 145 -4.63 12.52 -7.13
N ASN A 146 -3.43 12.44 -6.51
CA ASN A 146 -3.11 11.41 -5.53
C ASN A 146 -4.06 11.46 -4.32
N SER A 147 -4.36 12.65 -3.80
CA SER A 147 -5.29 12.81 -2.67
C SER A 147 -6.73 12.40 -3.04
N GLU A 148 -7.18 12.70 -4.27
CA GLU A 148 -8.46 12.21 -4.78
C GLU A 148 -8.50 10.67 -4.85
N TYR A 149 -7.41 10.02 -5.32
CA TYR A 149 -7.33 8.57 -5.35
C TYR A 149 -7.24 7.95 -3.95
N ASN A 150 -6.62 8.63 -2.99
CA ASN A 150 -6.68 8.24 -1.59
C ASN A 150 -8.12 8.25 -1.04
N GLN A 151 -8.97 9.18 -1.50
CA GLN A 151 -10.39 9.17 -1.14
C GLN A 151 -11.08 7.92 -1.69
N TYR A 152 -10.80 7.49 -2.92
CA TYR A 152 -11.38 6.23 -3.46
C TYR A 152 -10.89 4.98 -2.71
N VAL A 153 -9.68 4.98 -2.14
CA VAL A 153 -9.25 3.91 -1.21
C VAL A 153 -10.12 3.88 0.05
N ARG A 154 -10.41 5.08 0.62
CA ARG A 154 -11.30 5.19 1.80
C ARG A 154 -12.72 4.74 1.49
N ASP A 155 -13.24 5.13 0.31
CA ASP A 155 -14.58 4.75 -0.14
C ASP A 155 -14.67 3.23 -0.36
N ALA A 156 -13.69 2.62 -1.04
CA ALA A 156 -13.60 1.18 -1.20
C ALA A 156 -13.55 0.46 0.16
N HIS A 157 -12.74 0.95 1.12
CA HIS A 157 -12.71 0.40 2.47
C HIS A 157 -14.07 0.47 3.14
N GLN A 158 -14.79 1.60 3.03
CA GLN A 158 -16.10 1.78 3.64
C GLN A 158 -17.12 0.80 3.06
N ASP A 159 -17.17 0.62 1.74
CA ASP A 159 -18.08 -0.29 1.07
C ASP A 159 -17.77 -1.76 1.43
N LEU A 160 -16.51 -2.15 1.36
CA LEU A 160 -16.06 -3.49 1.75
C LEU A 160 -16.39 -3.81 3.23
N LYS A 161 -16.23 -2.82 4.12
CA LYS A 161 -16.58 -2.96 5.54
C LYS A 161 -18.09 -3.07 5.75
N SER A 162 -18.88 -2.32 4.97
CA SER A 162 -20.35 -2.41 4.99
C SER A 162 -20.84 -3.79 4.55
N ASP A 163 -20.12 -4.44 3.65
CA ASP A 163 -20.30 -5.83 3.22
C ASP A 163 -19.72 -6.85 4.21
N SER A 164 -19.32 -6.44 5.40
CA SER A 164 -18.74 -7.29 6.46
C SER A 164 -17.44 -8.00 6.05
N LYS A 165 -16.70 -7.46 5.05
CA LYS A 165 -15.42 -8.01 4.65
C LYS A 165 -14.33 -7.65 5.66
N PRO A 166 -13.33 -8.52 5.92
CA PRO A 166 -12.30 -8.32 6.93
C PRO A 166 -11.18 -7.37 6.42
N VAL A 167 -11.49 -6.08 6.38
CA VAL A 167 -10.58 -5.04 5.88
C VAL A 167 -10.23 -4.01 6.95
N THR A 168 -8.99 -3.56 6.95
CA THR A 168 -8.48 -2.44 7.77
C THR A 168 -7.87 -1.38 6.87
N LEU A 169 -8.28 -0.13 7.02
CA LEU A 169 -7.65 1.01 6.37
C LEU A 169 -6.39 1.43 7.13
N ILE A 170 -5.28 1.60 6.41
CA ILE A 170 -4.07 2.26 6.89
C ILE A 170 -3.94 3.59 6.13
N ASP A 171 -4.40 4.67 6.76
CA ASP A 171 -4.50 5.98 6.12
C ASP A 171 -3.15 6.72 6.17
N MET A 172 -2.22 6.32 5.28
CA MET A 172 -0.87 6.90 5.22
C MET A 172 -0.87 8.38 4.87
N GLU A 173 -1.82 8.87 4.09
CA GLU A 173 -1.95 10.31 3.83
C GLU A 173 -2.18 11.09 5.13
N LYS A 174 -3.14 10.67 5.95
CA LYS A 174 -3.41 11.31 7.24
C LYS A 174 -2.26 11.13 8.22
N ILE A 175 -1.64 9.95 8.25
CA ILE A 175 -0.49 9.65 9.12
C ILE A 175 0.68 10.58 8.79
N PHE A 176 1.07 10.71 7.52
CA PHE A 176 2.16 11.59 7.11
C PHE A 176 1.85 13.05 7.41
N ASN A 177 0.66 13.53 7.06
CA ASN A 177 0.23 14.89 7.35
C ASN A 177 0.26 15.20 8.86
N SER A 178 -0.21 14.27 9.68
CA SER A 178 -0.18 14.42 11.15
C SER A 178 1.25 14.38 11.70
N HIS A 179 2.10 13.52 11.15
CA HIS A 179 3.51 13.45 11.53
C HIS A 179 4.22 14.77 11.24
N ILE A 180 4.08 15.30 10.04
CA ILE A 180 4.67 16.58 9.61
C ILE A 180 4.17 17.71 10.51
N ALA A 181 2.87 17.78 10.77
CA ALA A 181 2.29 18.81 11.64
C ALA A 181 2.80 18.74 13.09
N SER A 182 3.15 17.55 13.58
CA SER A 182 3.67 17.36 14.95
C SER A 182 5.13 17.79 15.12
N LEU A 183 5.88 17.91 14.02
CA LEU A 183 7.29 18.27 14.01
C LEU A 183 7.44 19.68 13.44
N ASN A 184 7.69 20.66 14.31
CA ASN A 184 7.84 22.08 13.93
C ASN A 184 8.94 22.37 12.87
N LYS A 185 9.63 21.36 12.34
CA LYS A 185 10.76 21.50 11.41
C LYS A 185 10.78 20.51 10.24
N THR A 186 10.01 19.42 10.28
CA THR A 186 10.03 18.41 9.21
C THR A 186 9.09 18.83 8.08
N SER A 187 9.61 18.88 6.87
CA SER A 187 8.82 19.10 5.66
C SER A 187 8.56 17.79 4.93
N VAL A 188 7.55 17.75 4.07
CA VAL A 188 7.33 16.60 3.17
C VAL A 188 8.60 16.26 2.38
N ALA A 189 9.41 17.27 2.01
CA ALA A 189 10.65 17.10 1.25
C ALA A 189 11.67 16.19 1.93
N GLU A 190 11.74 16.19 3.25
CA GLU A 190 12.68 15.32 4.00
C GLU A 190 12.27 13.85 3.97
N LEU A 191 10.99 13.59 3.74
CA LEU A 191 10.42 12.25 3.72
C LEU A 191 10.38 11.63 2.30
N LEU A 192 10.72 12.42 1.28
CA LEU A 192 10.71 11.99 -0.12
C LEU A 192 12.10 12.12 -0.75
N LEU A 193 12.30 11.37 -1.82
CA LEU A 193 13.44 11.54 -2.73
C LEU A 193 13.25 12.80 -3.61
N ASP A 194 14.28 13.17 -4.35
CA ASP A 194 14.31 14.37 -5.21
C ASP A 194 13.22 14.37 -6.29
N ASP A 195 12.66 13.20 -6.63
CA ASP A 195 11.56 13.09 -7.59
C ASP A 195 10.20 13.54 -7.01
N GLY A 196 10.15 13.81 -5.70
CA GLY A 196 8.97 14.27 -4.97
C GLY A 196 7.85 13.23 -4.86
N ILE A 197 8.14 11.95 -5.13
CA ILE A 197 7.18 10.84 -5.10
C ILE A 197 7.63 9.72 -4.18
N HIS A 198 8.84 9.18 -4.43
CA HIS A 198 9.33 8.02 -3.69
C HIS A 198 9.81 8.40 -2.30
N LEU A 199 9.62 7.49 -1.36
CA LEU A 199 10.04 7.70 0.03
C LEU A 199 11.57 7.74 0.14
N SER A 200 12.10 8.70 0.90
CA SER A 200 13.46 8.67 1.41
C SER A 200 13.63 7.61 2.49
N GLU A 201 14.86 7.34 2.96
CA GLU A 201 15.07 6.47 4.13
C GLU A 201 14.25 6.94 5.34
N GLU A 202 14.17 8.25 5.57
CA GLU A 202 13.36 8.81 6.66
C GLU A 202 11.87 8.61 6.41
N GLY A 203 11.39 8.79 5.17
CA GLY A 203 10.02 8.47 4.81
C GLY A 203 9.67 7.00 5.07
N HIS A 204 10.58 6.08 4.78
CA HIS A 204 10.42 4.67 5.13
C HIS A 204 10.36 4.44 6.64
N ASN A 205 11.17 5.16 7.44
CA ASN A 205 11.15 5.09 8.90
C ASN A 205 9.79 5.57 9.47
N VAL A 206 9.29 6.68 8.93
CA VAL A 206 7.96 7.19 9.32
C VAL A 206 6.89 6.18 8.94
N TYR A 207 6.94 5.63 7.73
CA TYR A 207 5.97 4.65 7.25
C TYR A 207 5.89 3.45 8.19
N ILE A 208 7.02 2.83 8.51
CA ILE A 208 7.09 1.63 9.35
C ILE A 208 6.68 1.92 10.81
N LYS A 209 7.06 3.08 11.35
CA LYS A 209 6.72 3.50 12.72
C LYS A 209 5.22 3.44 13.00
N TYR A 210 4.41 3.86 12.04
CA TYR A 210 2.94 3.90 12.21
C TYR A 210 2.24 2.65 11.68
N LEU A 211 2.84 1.95 10.70
CA LEU A 211 2.27 0.72 10.14
C LEU A 211 2.33 -0.45 11.12
N ILE A 212 3.47 -0.66 11.79
CA ILE A 212 3.72 -1.82 12.66
C ILE A 212 2.64 -2.02 13.70
N PRO A 213 2.27 -1.02 14.53
CA PRO A 213 1.28 -1.23 15.59
C PRO A 213 -0.08 -1.69 15.05
N ILE A 214 -0.50 -1.16 13.90
CA ILE A 214 -1.78 -1.50 13.27
C ILE A 214 -1.75 -2.94 12.77
N VAL A 215 -0.70 -3.31 12.04
CA VAL A 215 -0.57 -4.65 11.46
C VAL A 215 -0.45 -5.70 12.55
N ILE A 216 0.39 -5.46 13.57
CA ILE A 216 0.57 -6.38 14.70
C ILE A 216 -0.73 -6.60 15.45
N SER A 217 -1.46 -5.52 15.79
CA SER A 217 -2.73 -5.62 16.52
C SER A 217 -3.71 -6.54 15.79
N LYS A 218 -3.84 -6.38 14.46
CA LYS A 218 -4.77 -7.19 13.66
C LYS A 218 -4.32 -8.64 13.51
N ILE A 219 -3.04 -8.88 13.32
CA ILE A 219 -2.50 -10.24 13.26
C ILE A 219 -2.70 -10.95 14.62
N GLN A 220 -2.47 -10.25 15.74
CA GLN A 220 -2.68 -10.82 17.08
C GLN A 220 -4.15 -11.13 17.38
N GLU A 221 -5.08 -10.28 16.95
CA GLU A 221 -6.52 -10.56 17.05
C GLU A 221 -6.86 -11.86 16.33
N PHE A 222 -6.35 -12.04 15.11
CA PHE A 222 -6.58 -13.25 14.31
C PHE A 222 -5.97 -14.52 14.93
N LEU A 223 -4.76 -14.43 15.48
CA LEU A 223 -4.08 -15.60 16.06
C LEU A 223 -4.69 -16.06 17.41
N LYS A 224 -5.52 -15.23 18.04
CA LYS A 224 -6.23 -15.56 19.28
C LYS A 224 -7.64 -16.11 19.06
N SER A 225 -8.20 -15.95 17.85
CA SER A 225 -9.52 -16.44 17.45
C SER A 225 -9.44 -17.87 16.93
#